data_b41a33af3014192596632ec9ed2c74d0
#
_entry.id   b41a33af3014192596632ec9ed2c74d0
#
_cell.length_a   1.000
_cell.length_b   1.000
_cell.length_c   1.000
_cell.angle_alpha   90.00
_cell.angle_beta   90.00
_cell.angle_gamma   90.00
#
_symmetry.space_group_name_H-M   'P 1'
#
loop_
_entity.id
_entity.type
_entity.pdbx_description
1 polymer ?
#
loop_
_entity_poly.entity_id
_entity_poly.type
_entity_poly.pdbx_seq_one_letter_code
_entity_poly.pdbx_strand_id
1 'polypeptide(L)'
;MTPIWQLEVLLKCYYCDFLKLSRDYTVVDHTYDAVVVGAGGAGLRAAFGLVAEGFKTAVITKLFPTRSHTVAAQGGINAALGNMEEDNWQWHMYDTVKGSDWLGDQDAIHYMTREAPKAVIELENYGK
;
A
#
# COMPACT_ATOMS: atom_id res chain seq x y z
N MET A 1 15.01 2.27 -28.08
CA MET A 1 14.42 1.41 -27.03
C MET A 1 13.23 2.18 -26.46
N THR A 2 12.04 1.84 -26.93
CA THR A 2 10.79 2.45 -26.50
C THR A 2 10.40 1.86 -25.14
N PRO A 3 10.05 2.65 -24.14
CA PRO A 3 9.56 2.09 -22.87
C PRO A 3 8.16 1.52 -23.10
N ILE A 4 8.05 0.23 -22.94
CA ILE A 4 6.82 -0.55 -22.88
C ILE A 4 6.24 -0.29 -21.50
N TRP A 5 5.09 0.33 -21.43
CA TRP A 5 4.08 0.46 -20.38
C TRP A 5 3.48 1.88 -20.35
N GLN A 6 2.96 2.35 -21.48
CA GLN A 6 1.85 3.29 -21.44
C GLN A 6 0.59 2.48 -21.13
N LEU A 7 0.23 2.38 -19.88
CA LEU A 7 -1.11 1.96 -19.49
C LEU A 7 -2.01 3.19 -19.69
N GLU A 8 -2.54 3.36 -20.90
CA GLU A 8 -3.70 4.21 -21.10
C GLU A 8 -4.87 3.53 -20.37
N VAL A 9 -5.10 3.93 -19.12
CA VAL A 9 -6.33 3.61 -18.43
C VAL A 9 -7.43 4.48 -19.04
N LEU A 10 -7.87 4.10 -20.23
CA LEU A 10 -9.16 4.49 -20.76
C LEU A 10 -10.23 3.75 -19.94
N LEU A 11 -10.57 4.27 -18.77
CA LEU A 11 -11.84 3.97 -18.13
C LEU A 11 -12.97 4.56 -18.99
N LYS A 12 -13.13 4.04 -20.20
CA LYS A 12 -14.40 4.11 -20.91
C LYS A 12 -15.35 3.23 -20.12
N CYS A 13 -16.12 3.86 -19.26
CA CYS A 13 -17.25 3.22 -18.61
C CYS A 13 -18.25 2.80 -19.67
N TYR A 14 -18.16 1.57 -20.20
CA TYR A 14 -19.10 0.98 -21.15
C TYR A 14 -20.55 0.97 -20.63
N TYR A 15 -20.75 1.23 -19.36
CA TYR A 15 -22.06 1.34 -18.72
C TYR A 15 -22.72 2.71 -18.86
N CYS A 16 -21.98 3.75 -19.29
CA CYS A 16 -22.53 5.10 -19.45
C CYS A 16 -23.33 5.28 -20.75
N ASP A 17 -23.14 4.43 -21.74
CA ASP A 17 -23.91 4.52 -22.99
C ASP A 17 -25.35 3.98 -22.87
N PHE A 18 -25.67 3.23 -21.82
CA PHE A 18 -26.99 2.67 -21.61
C PHE A 18 -27.96 3.63 -20.89
N LEU A 19 -27.48 4.64 -20.21
CA LEU A 19 -28.28 5.70 -19.63
C LEU A 19 -27.98 6.99 -20.37
N LYS A 20 -28.74 7.31 -21.42
CA LYS A 20 -28.78 8.64 -22.04
C LYS A 20 -29.33 9.70 -21.06
N LEU A 21 -28.64 9.90 -19.98
CA LEU A 21 -28.75 11.11 -19.18
C LEU A 21 -27.82 12.12 -19.84
N SER A 22 -28.37 13.15 -20.47
CA SER A 22 -27.62 14.33 -20.91
C SER A 22 -26.93 14.91 -19.67
N ARG A 23 -25.63 14.62 -19.50
CA ARG A 23 -24.86 15.15 -18.39
C ARG A 23 -23.97 16.24 -18.92
N ASP A 24 -24.39 17.48 -18.71
CA ASP A 24 -23.56 18.66 -18.92
C ASP A 24 -22.50 18.72 -17.82
N TYR A 25 -21.48 17.85 -17.90
CA TYR A 25 -20.33 17.92 -17.03
C TYR A 25 -19.05 18.05 -17.87
N THR A 26 -18.10 18.81 -17.33
CA THR A 26 -16.80 18.97 -17.94
C THR A 26 -15.92 17.75 -17.58
N VAL A 27 -15.37 17.10 -18.59
CA VAL A 27 -14.35 16.03 -18.40
C VAL A 27 -12.99 16.69 -18.31
N VAL A 28 -12.26 16.41 -17.24
CA VAL A 28 -10.88 16.87 -17.05
C VAL A 28 -9.98 15.65 -17.06
N ASP A 29 -9.13 15.57 -18.07
CA ASP A 29 -8.18 14.46 -18.20
C ASP A 29 -6.91 14.75 -17.41
N HIS A 30 -6.44 13.75 -16.68
CA HIS A 30 -5.18 13.78 -15.96
C HIS A 30 -4.31 12.62 -16.38
N THR A 31 -3.01 12.87 -16.56
CA THR A 31 -2.04 11.85 -16.97
C THR A 31 -1.00 11.64 -15.86
N TYR A 32 -0.79 10.39 -15.49
CA TYR A 32 0.19 9.94 -14.49
C TYR A 32 0.95 8.73 -14.99
N ASP A 33 2.16 8.53 -14.49
CA ASP A 33 2.99 7.36 -14.77
C ASP A 33 2.51 6.13 -13.98
N ALA A 34 1.96 6.37 -12.79
CA ALA A 34 1.43 5.33 -11.92
C ALA A 34 0.17 5.79 -11.19
N VAL A 35 -0.74 4.85 -10.94
CA VAL A 35 -1.95 5.07 -10.14
C VAL A 35 -2.02 4.03 -9.03
N VAL A 36 -2.08 4.49 -7.79
CA VAL A 36 -2.28 3.64 -6.61
C VAL A 36 -3.73 3.75 -6.16
N VAL A 37 -4.41 2.62 -6.06
CA VAL A 37 -5.79 2.55 -5.59
C VAL A 37 -5.83 2.17 -4.12
N GLY A 38 -6.17 3.14 -3.27
CA GLY A 38 -6.21 3.02 -1.82
C GLY A 38 -5.12 3.84 -1.14
N ALA A 39 -5.50 4.71 -0.19
CA ALA A 39 -4.59 5.56 0.59
C ALA A 39 -4.49 5.11 2.06
N GLY A 40 -4.49 3.80 2.31
CA GLY A 40 -4.08 3.22 3.57
C GLY A 40 -2.55 3.14 3.69
N GLY A 41 -2.03 2.54 4.75
CA GLY A 41 -0.59 2.45 4.99
C GLY A 41 0.18 1.80 3.83
N ALA A 42 -0.32 0.71 3.28
CA ALA A 42 0.31 0.02 2.15
C ALA A 42 0.33 0.90 0.87
N GLY A 43 -0.81 1.53 0.54
CA GLY A 43 -0.91 2.37 -0.65
C GLY A 43 -0.05 3.63 -0.55
N LEU A 44 -0.02 4.29 0.60
CA LEU A 44 0.82 5.46 0.81
C LEU A 44 2.32 5.11 0.78
N ARG A 45 2.72 3.94 1.32
CA ARG A 45 4.12 3.48 1.24
C ARG A 45 4.51 3.16 -0.21
N ALA A 46 3.62 2.54 -0.98
CA ALA A 46 3.84 2.29 -2.41
C ALA A 46 3.96 3.59 -3.20
N ALA A 47 3.05 4.56 -2.97
CA ALA A 47 3.09 5.86 -3.63
C ALA A 47 4.37 6.63 -3.28
N PHE A 48 4.80 6.59 -2.03
CA PHE A 48 6.05 7.20 -1.59
C PHE A 48 7.26 6.60 -2.33
N GLY A 49 7.33 5.27 -2.45
CA GLY A 49 8.39 4.62 -3.21
C GLY A 49 8.40 4.99 -4.69
N LEU A 50 7.23 5.03 -5.33
CA LEU A 50 7.11 5.44 -6.74
C LEU A 50 7.57 6.89 -6.96
N VAL A 51 7.18 7.79 -6.07
CA VAL A 51 7.61 9.21 -6.16
C VAL A 51 9.11 9.35 -5.91
N ALA A 52 9.68 8.58 -5.00
CA ALA A 52 11.12 8.57 -4.74
C ALA A 52 11.94 8.13 -5.98
N GLU A 53 11.38 7.23 -6.80
CA GLU A 53 11.96 6.83 -8.10
C GLU A 53 11.65 7.82 -9.24
N GLY A 54 10.98 8.93 -8.97
CA GLY A 54 10.70 9.99 -9.91
C GLY A 54 9.43 9.84 -10.75
N PHE A 55 8.56 8.87 -10.43
CA PHE A 55 7.29 8.68 -11.14
C PHE A 55 6.25 9.70 -10.68
N LYS A 56 5.56 10.31 -11.64
CA LYS A 56 4.36 11.13 -11.38
C LYS A 56 3.22 10.21 -10.98
N THR A 57 2.92 10.17 -9.70
CA THR A 57 1.99 9.18 -9.11
C THR A 57 0.70 9.84 -8.64
N ALA A 58 -0.44 9.22 -8.98
CA ALA A 58 -1.74 9.54 -8.41
C ALA A 58 -2.14 8.49 -7.37
N VAL A 59 -2.79 8.93 -6.29
CA VAL A 59 -3.42 8.04 -5.32
C VAL A 59 -4.92 8.29 -5.34
N ILE A 60 -5.69 7.25 -5.65
CA ILE A 60 -7.15 7.30 -5.67
C ILE A 60 -7.67 6.58 -4.44
N THR A 61 -8.51 7.23 -3.66
CA THR A 61 -9.04 6.65 -2.43
C THR A 61 -10.52 7.02 -2.23
N LYS A 62 -11.27 6.09 -1.62
CA LYS A 62 -12.66 6.34 -1.21
C LYS A 62 -12.74 7.20 0.05
N LEU A 63 -11.79 7.01 0.98
CA LEU A 63 -11.77 7.67 2.26
C LEU A 63 -10.56 8.59 2.36
N PHE A 64 -10.69 9.64 3.16
CA PHE A 64 -9.54 10.46 3.50
C PHE A 64 -8.45 9.61 4.19
N PRO A 65 -7.16 9.78 3.90
CA PRO A 65 -6.09 8.89 4.39
C PRO A 65 -6.09 8.66 5.90
N THR A 66 -6.42 9.69 6.70
CA THR A 66 -6.51 9.58 8.16
C THR A 66 -7.71 8.76 8.66
N ARG A 67 -8.58 8.30 7.77
CA ARG A 67 -9.69 7.38 8.08
C ARG A 67 -9.38 5.93 7.70
N SER A 68 -8.15 5.65 7.29
CA SER A 68 -7.72 4.30 6.96
C SER A 68 -7.65 3.41 8.21
N HIS A 69 -7.74 2.11 8.00
CA HIS A 69 -7.64 1.13 9.09
C HIS A 69 -6.26 1.19 9.78
N THR A 70 -5.21 1.48 9.04
CA THR A 70 -3.85 1.66 9.58
C THR A 70 -3.80 2.76 10.63
N VAL A 71 -4.50 3.89 10.40
CA VAL A 71 -4.57 5.00 11.36
C VAL A 71 -5.50 4.69 12.52
N ALA A 72 -6.58 3.94 12.28
CA ALA A 72 -7.57 3.57 13.30
C ALA A 72 -7.06 2.47 14.24
N ALA A 73 -6.07 1.69 13.86
CA ALA A 73 -5.48 0.65 14.68
C ALA A 73 -4.75 1.25 15.89
N GLN A 74 -4.84 0.58 17.04
CA GLN A 74 -4.26 1.03 18.31
C GLN A 74 -3.11 0.13 18.81
N GLY A 75 -2.86 -0.98 18.13
CA GLY A 75 -1.91 -2.01 18.58
C GLY A 75 -0.43 -1.72 18.28
N GLY A 76 -0.13 -0.70 17.49
CA GLY A 76 1.23 -0.44 17.06
C GLY A 76 1.72 -1.40 15.96
N ILE A 77 3.02 -1.60 15.90
CA ILE A 77 3.69 -2.45 14.91
C ILE A 77 4.53 -3.50 15.63
N ASN A 78 4.36 -4.78 15.27
CA ASN A 78 5.22 -5.84 15.74
C ASN A 78 6.44 -6.00 14.85
N ALA A 79 7.61 -6.04 15.48
CA ALA A 79 8.87 -6.36 14.83
C ALA A 79 9.88 -6.88 15.85
N ALA A 80 10.72 -7.82 15.45
CA ALA A 80 11.76 -8.39 16.29
C ALA A 80 12.98 -7.44 16.34
N LEU A 81 12.89 -6.39 17.17
CA LEU A 81 13.94 -5.37 17.30
C LEU A 81 14.96 -5.69 18.39
N GLY A 82 14.65 -6.57 19.32
CA GLY A 82 15.54 -6.92 20.44
C GLY A 82 15.80 -5.78 21.42
N ASN A 83 14.86 -4.84 21.59
CA ASN A 83 15.06 -3.63 22.41
C ASN A 83 15.08 -3.91 23.91
N MET A 84 14.33 -4.90 24.37
CA MET A 84 14.17 -5.20 25.80
C MET A 84 14.93 -6.49 26.20
N GLU A 85 14.93 -7.48 25.34
CA GLU A 85 15.56 -8.77 25.50
C GLU A 85 15.95 -9.34 24.14
N GLU A 86 16.69 -10.44 24.13
CA GLU A 86 17.05 -11.11 22.88
C GLU A 86 15.79 -11.50 22.11
N ASP A 87 15.74 -11.16 20.85
CA ASP A 87 14.61 -11.41 19.96
C ASP A 87 15.10 -11.86 18.58
N ASN A 88 14.24 -12.55 17.84
CA ASN A 88 14.54 -13.06 16.52
C ASN A 88 13.30 -13.05 15.63
N TRP A 89 13.45 -12.58 14.39
CA TRP A 89 12.38 -12.58 13.41
C TRP A 89 11.78 -13.98 13.14
N GLN A 90 12.54 -15.05 13.37
CA GLN A 90 12.05 -16.42 13.22
C GLN A 90 11.03 -16.78 14.32
N TRP A 91 11.19 -16.26 15.53
CA TRP A 91 10.20 -16.40 16.59
C TRP A 91 8.91 -15.64 16.24
N HIS A 92 9.07 -14.42 15.74
CA HIS A 92 7.93 -13.64 15.22
C HIS A 92 7.21 -14.39 14.08
N MET A 93 7.97 -15.04 13.16
CA MET A 93 7.39 -15.88 12.11
C MET A 93 6.59 -17.05 12.69
N TYR A 94 7.19 -17.78 13.64
CA TYR A 94 6.54 -18.93 14.26
C TYR A 94 5.22 -18.53 14.95
N ASP A 95 5.24 -17.46 15.73
CA ASP A 95 4.08 -16.97 16.43
C ASP A 95 2.97 -16.49 15.45
N THR A 96 3.36 -15.88 14.36
CA THR A 96 2.42 -15.46 13.31
C THR A 96 1.78 -16.66 12.59
N VAL A 97 2.58 -17.65 12.21
CA VAL A 97 2.07 -18.88 11.57
C VAL A 97 1.14 -19.62 12.52
N LYS A 98 1.52 -19.77 13.79
CA LYS A 98 0.70 -20.40 14.83
C LYS A 98 -0.58 -19.60 15.08
N GLY A 99 -0.49 -18.29 15.19
CA GLY A 99 -1.64 -17.41 15.44
C GLY A 99 -2.64 -17.36 14.29
N SER A 100 -2.20 -17.68 13.07
CA SER A 100 -3.08 -17.84 11.91
C SER A 100 -3.67 -19.25 11.76
N ASP A 101 -3.59 -20.09 12.79
CA ASP A 101 -4.03 -21.49 12.77
C ASP A 101 -3.42 -22.30 11.60
N TRP A 102 -2.20 -21.98 11.20
CA TRP A 102 -1.46 -22.59 10.09
C TRP A 102 -2.12 -22.38 8.72
N LEU A 103 -3.09 -21.46 8.60
CA LEU A 103 -3.81 -21.17 7.37
C LEU A 103 -3.18 -20.02 6.57
N GLY A 104 -2.23 -19.30 7.16
CA GLY A 104 -1.55 -18.18 6.50
C GLY A 104 -0.59 -18.63 5.41
N ASP A 105 -0.38 -17.77 4.41
CA ASP A 105 0.67 -17.94 3.41
C ASP A 105 2.04 -17.79 4.08
N GLN A 106 2.76 -18.90 4.21
CA GLN A 106 4.02 -18.93 4.96
C GLN A 106 5.14 -18.16 4.27
N ASP A 107 5.15 -18.07 2.94
CA ASP A 107 6.16 -17.28 2.22
C ASP A 107 5.93 -15.78 2.45
N ALA A 108 4.67 -15.34 2.43
CA ALA A 108 4.32 -13.97 2.76
C ALA A 108 4.64 -13.62 4.22
N ILE A 109 4.34 -14.52 5.17
CA ILE A 109 4.66 -14.35 6.59
C ILE A 109 6.17 -14.29 6.80
N HIS A 110 6.93 -15.17 6.17
CA HIS A 110 8.39 -15.17 6.23
C HIS A 110 8.97 -13.84 5.76
N TYR A 111 8.53 -13.35 4.61
CA TYR A 111 8.96 -12.06 4.07
C TYR A 111 8.62 -10.91 5.03
N MET A 112 7.35 -10.85 5.48
CA MET A 112 6.87 -9.80 6.37
C MET A 112 7.67 -9.73 7.67
N THR A 113 7.85 -10.85 8.35
CA THR A 113 8.51 -10.88 9.67
C THR A 113 10.00 -10.60 9.58
N ARG A 114 10.64 -11.04 8.49
CA ARG A 114 12.04 -10.79 8.23
C ARG A 114 12.34 -9.32 7.93
N GLU A 115 11.48 -8.67 7.13
CA GLU A 115 11.64 -7.27 6.74
C GLU A 115 11.06 -6.27 7.77
N ALA A 116 10.24 -6.73 8.71
CA ALA A 116 9.58 -5.87 9.69
C ALA A 116 10.55 -4.98 10.50
N PRO A 117 11.69 -5.47 11.01
CA PRO A 117 12.63 -4.62 11.74
C PRO A 117 13.13 -3.44 10.90
N LYS A 118 13.48 -3.69 9.64
CA LYS A 118 13.92 -2.64 8.71
C LYS A 118 12.80 -1.63 8.44
N ALA A 119 11.58 -2.11 8.21
CA ALA A 119 10.42 -1.25 7.94
C ALA A 119 10.10 -0.32 9.12
N VAL A 120 10.24 -0.79 10.36
CA VAL A 120 10.04 0.03 11.57
C VAL A 120 11.08 1.15 11.66
N ILE A 121 12.35 0.85 11.43
CA ILE A 121 13.43 1.85 11.43
C ILE A 121 13.21 2.89 10.30
N GLU A 122 12.77 2.45 9.12
CA GLU A 122 12.41 3.36 8.03
C GLU A 122 11.29 4.32 8.45
N LEU A 123 10.23 3.81 9.07
CA LEU A 123 9.10 4.63 9.55
C LEU A 123 9.52 5.63 10.62
N GLU A 124 10.40 5.23 11.55
CA GLU A 124 10.98 6.14 12.53
C GLU A 124 11.72 7.31 11.85
N ASN A 125 12.51 6.99 10.83
CA ASN A 125 13.25 8.01 10.09
C ASN A 125 12.37 8.97 9.28
N TYR A 126 11.20 8.53 8.81
CA TYR A 126 10.24 9.40 8.11
C TYR A 126 9.51 10.35 9.05
N GLY A 127 9.41 10.02 10.33
CA GLY A 127 8.73 10.82 11.35
C GLY A 127 9.56 11.98 11.93
N LYS A 128 10.77 12.20 11.47
CA LYS A 128 11.69 13.26 11.94
C LYS A 128 11.49 14.56 11.16
#